data_2c0b354485db3318577af18bc0915b15
#
_entry.id   2c0b354485db3318577af18bc0915b15
#
_cell.length_a   1.000
_cell.length_b   1.000
_cell.length_c   1.000
_cell.angle_alpha   90.00
_cell.angle_beta   90.00
_cell.angle_gamma   90.00
#
_symmetry.space_group_name_H-M   'P 1'
#
loop_
_entity.id
_entity.type
_entity.pdbx_description
1 polymer ?
#
loop_
_entity_poly.entity_id
_entity_poly.type
_entity_poly.pdbx_seq_one_letter_code
_entity_poly.pdbx_strand_id
1 'polypeptide(L)'
;LKYDTPELMSEIDMCVRNYQNKNAMNRIQEGYSFNWWTQDYKEGDIHNEHHHNVGQISGVYYVRANENAGGIMFRNPNPFVEYGHTMRDSAPYSWQEYVYQPIKGRILMFPSYLKHQVLPSKKDCIRTVIAFNVR
;
A
#
# COMPACT_ATOMS: atom_id res chain seq x y z
N LEU A 1 12.70 14.88 1.97
CA LEU A 1 11.24 15.00 1.79
C LEU A 1 10.63 15.98 2.81
N LYS A 2 9.52 16.65 2.45
CA LYS A 2 8.86 17.66 3.32
C LYS A 2 8.36 17.09 4.66
N TYR A 3 8.06 15.80 4.71
CA TYR A 3 7.49 15.12 5.87
C TYR A 3 8.39 14.03 6.44
N ASP A 4 9.63 14.02 5.97
CA ASP A 4 10.65 13.05 6.37
C ASP A 4 11.26 13.48 7.70
N THR A 5 11.01 12.72 8.75
CA THR A 5 11.62 12.89 10.05
C THR A 5 12.34 11.62 10.47
N PRO A 6 13.42 11.71 11.26
CA PRO A 6 14.12 10.53 11.78
C PRO A 6 13.18 9.57 12.53
N GLU A 7 12.21 10.12 13.27
CA GLU A 7 11.25 9.35 14.04
C GLU A 7 10.34 8.54 13.11
N LEU A 8 9.76 9.17 12.07
CA LEU A 8 8.91 8.47 11.10
C LEU A 8 9.71 7.38 10.36
N MET A 9 10.95 7.65 10.05
CA MET A 9 11.82 6.71 9.38
C MET A 9 12.09 5.47 10.24
N SER A 10 12.36 5.68 11.52
CA SER A 10 12.54 4.60 12.49
C SER A 10 11.28 3.74 12.63
N GLU A 11 10.10 4.37 12.66
CA GLU A 11 8.82 3.66 12.71
C GLU A 11 8.57 2.82 11.45
N ILE A 12 8.85 3.36 10.27
CA ILE A 12 8.73 2.63 9.01
C ILE A 12 9.70 1.42 8.99
N ASP A 13 10.94 1.61 9.42
CA ASP A 13 11.94 0.53 9.51
C ASP A 13 11.46 -0.60 10.45
N MET A 14 10.97 -0.23 11.62
CA MET A 14 10.40 -1.19 12.57
C MET A 14 9.21 -1.97 11.95
N CYS A 15 8.31 -1.26 11.26
CA CYS A 15 7.19 -1.88 10.57
C CYS A 15 7.65 -2.86 9.47
N VAL A 16 8.68 -2.51 8.70
CA VAL A 16 9.27 -3.37 7.67
C VAL A 16 9.82 -4.65 8.28
N ARG A 17 10.60 -4.55 9.34
CA ARG A 17 11.15 -5.72 10.06
C ARG A 17 10.05 -6.63 10.61
N ASN A 18 9.01 -6.05 11.19
CA ASN A 18 7.86 -6.79 11.69
C ASN A 18 7.11 -7.50 10.55
N TYR A 19 6.94 -6.83 9.42
CA TYR A 19 6.30 -7.41 8.24
C TYR A 19 7.08 -8.61 7.71
N GLN A 20 8.40 -8.49 7.59
CA GLN A 20 9.27 -9.57 7.15
C GLN A 20 9.19 -10.78 8.09
N ASN A 21 9.27 -10.55 9.39
CA ASN A 21 9.20 -11.62 10.39
C ASN A 21 7.86 -12.36 10.35
N LYS A 22 6.74 -11.63 10.22
CA LYS A 22 5.39 -12.22 10.17
C LYS A 22 5.12 -13.02 8.89
N ASN A 23 5.73 -12.64 7.80
CA ASN A 23 5.51 -13.27 6.49
C ASN A 23 6.61 -14.29 6.13
N ALA A 24 7.47 -14.66 7.08
CA ALA A 24 8.59 -15.59 6.87
C ALA A 24 9.46 -15.22 5.64
N MET A 25 9.54 -13.93 5.34
CA MET A 25 10.37 -13.45 4.25
C MET A 25 11.85 -13.59 4.63
N ASN A 26 12.68 -13.92 3.66
CA ASN A 26 14.12 -13.79 3.84
C ASN A 26 14.43 -12.36 4.29
N ARG A 27 15.19 -12.22 5.36
CA ARG A 27 15.63 -10.91 5.81
C ARG A 27 16.32 -10.23 4.64
N ILE A 28 15.88 -9.03 4.34
CA ILE A 28 16.63 -8.16 3.45
C ILE A 28 17.98 -7.99 4.13
N GLN A 29 19.05 -8.35 3.43
CA GLN A 29 20.39 -8.34 4.00
C GLN A 29 20.71 -6.94 4.57
N GLU A 30 21.60 -6.89 5.56
CA GLU A 30 22.10 -5.61 6.09
C GLU A 30 22.48 -4.70 4.92
N GLY A 31 21.85 -3.53 4.85
CA GLY A 31 22.08 -2.58 3.77
C GLY A 31 20.95 -2.37 2.78
N TYR A 32 19.73 -2.79 3.12
CA TYR A 32 18.59 -2.46 2.26
C TYR A 32 18.39 -0.95 2.12
N SER A 33 17.90 -0.53 0.97
CA SER A 33 17.62 0.85 0.65
C SER A 33 16.12 1.11 0.56
N PHE A 34 15.72 2.29 1.01
CA PHE A 34 14.39 2.82 0.75
C PHE A 34 14.43 3.73 -0.47
N ASN A 35 13.49 3.51 -1.38
CA ASN A 35 13.14 4.51 -2.38
C ASN A 35 11.76 5.05 -2.01
N TRP A 36 11.65 6.33 -1.72
CA TRP A 36 10.41 6.97 -1.31
C TRP A 36 10.17 8.29 -1.96
N TRP A 37 8.89 8.66 -2.02
CA TRP A 37 8.43 9.94 -2.56
C TRP A 37 7.16 10.38 -1.88
N THR A 38 6.91 11.70 -1.88
CA THR A 38 5.67 12.30 -1.39
C THR A 38 4.73 12.56 -2.55
N GLN A 39 3.46 12.26 -2.38
CA GLN A 39 2.43 12.53 -3.37
C GLN A 39 1.19 13.13 -2.72
N ASP A 40 0.73 14.26 -3.28
CA ASP A 40 -0.54 14.91 -2.98
C ASP A 40 -1.56 14.53 -4.05
N TYR A 41 -2.79 14.27 -3.63
CA TYR A 41 -3.92 13.95 -4.51
C TYR A 41 -4.99 15.02 -4.40
N LYS A 42 -5.57 15.37 -5.53
CA LYS A 42 -6.68 16.31 -5.70
C LYS A 42 -7.93 15.57 -6.16
N GLU A 43 -9.05 16.30 -6.26
CA GLU A 43 -10.28 15.80 -6.85
C GLU A 43 -10.03 15.15 -8.21
N GLY A 44 -10.56 13.95 -8.39
CA GLY A 44 -10.44 13.17 -9.62
C GLY A 44 -9.09 12.47 -9.83
N ASP A 45 -8.06 12.78 -9.06
CA ASP A 45 -6.77 12.12 -9.20
C ASP A 45 -6.90 10.63 -8.91
N ILE A 46 -6.26 9.85 -9.79
CA ILE A 46 -6.16 8.39 -9.72
C ILE A 46 -4.71 7.96 -9.85
N HIS A 47 -4.46 6.71 -9.53
CA HIS A 47 -3.26 6.01 -9.95
C HIS A 47 -3.70 4.68 -10.57
N ASN A 48 -3.40 4.50 -11.84
CA ASN A 48 -3.81 3.31 -12.58
C ASN A 48 -3.27 2.03 -11.94
N GLU A 49 -3.95 0.89 -12.21
CA GLU A 49 -3.50 -0.40 -11.73
C GLU A 49 -2.06 -0.68 -12.19
N HIS A 50 -1.22 -1.01 -11.23
CA HIS A 50 0.19 -1.32 -11.44
C HIS A 50 0.71 -2.23 -10.33
N HIS A 51 1.93 -2.68 -10.49
CA HIS A 51 2.75 -3.34 -9.48
C HIS A 51 4.18 -2.83 -9.58
N HIS A 52 5.00 -3.13 -8.60
CA HIS A 52 6.39 -2.71 -8.59
C HIS A 52 7.30 -3.89 -8.93
N ASN A 53 8.12 -3.74 -9.97
CA ASN A 53 9.10 -4.75 -10.38
C ASN A 53 10.39 -4.71 -9.56
N VAL A 54 10.52 -3.69 -8.72
CA VAL A 54 11.72 -3.43 -7.91
C VAL A 54 11.35 -3.44 -6.43
N GLY A 55 12.14 -4.16 -5.65
CA GLY A 55 11.91 -4.30 -4.23
C GLY A 55 11.05 -5.50 -3.86
N GLN A 56 11.05 -5.83 -2.59
CA GLN A 56 10.28 -6.93 -2.02
C GLN A 56 9.00 -6.43 -1.35
N ILE A 57 9.06 -5.25 -0.74
CA ILE A 57 7.98 -4.63 0.00
C ILE A 57 7.74 -3.24 -0.56
N SER A 58 6.48 -2.94 -0.80
CA SER A 58 5.99 -1.59 -1.07
C SER A 58 5.10 -1.13 0.07
N GLY A 59 5.02 0.17 0.26
CA GLY A 59 4.15 0.70 1.30
C GLY A 59 3.74 2.14 1.06
N VAL A 60 2.74 2.55 1.83
CA VAL A 60 2.23 3.91 1.85
C VAL A 60 1.92 4.34 3.29
N TYR A 61 2.42 5.49 3.67
CA TYR A 61 2.07 6.19 4.91
C TYR A 61 1.18 7.38 4.61
N TYR A 62 0.04 7.47 5.26
CA TYR A 62 -0.91 8.57 5.08
C TYR A 62 -0.59 9.73 6.02
N VAL A 63 0.10 10.75 5.51
CA VAL A 63 0.44 11.98 6.26
C VAL A 63 -0.83 12.77 6.56
N ARG A 64 -1.71 12.92 5.57
CA ARG A 64 -3.04 13.55 5.70
C ARG A 64 -4.05 12.76 4.90
N ALA A 65 -5.24 12.63 5.44
CA ALA A 65 -6.37 12.02 4.75
C ALA A 65 -7.69 12.54 5.33
N ASN A 66 -8.72 12.58 4.49
CA ASN A 66 -10.11 12.75 4.90
C ASN A 66 -11.01 11.71 4.18
N GLU A 67 -12.28 11.72 4.49
CA GLU A 67 -13.28 10.78 3.94
C GLU A 67 -13.51 10.90 2.42
N ASN A 68 -13.07 12.01 1.82
CA ASN A 68 -13.17 12.26 0.38
C ASN A 68 -11.96 11.72 -0.40
N ALA A 69 -10.94 11.25 0.29
CA ALA A 69 -9.74 10.69 -0.32
C ALA A 69 -10.01 9.33 -0.94
N GLY A 70 -9.58 9.14 -2.18
CA GLY A 70 -9.68 7.87 -2.88
C GLY A 70 -8.91 6.74 -2.17
N GLY A 71 -9.55 5.58 -2.02
CA GLY A 71 -8.95 4.41 -1.40
C GLY A 71 -7.88 3.77 -2.28
N ILE A 72 -7.02 2.97 -1.67
CA ILE A 72 -6.14 2.05 -2.40
C ILE A 72 -6.86 0.71 -2.56
N MET A 73 -7.01 0.26 -3.78
CA MET A 73 -7.62 -1.01 -4.13
C MET A 73 -6.54 -2.02 -4.50
N PHE A 74 -6.60 -3.19 -3.91
CA PHE A 74 -5.75 -4.33 -4.21
C PHE A 74 -6.53 -5.38 -4.98
N ARG A 75 -5.89 -5.98 -5.98
CA ARG A 75 -6.42 -7.14 -6.71
C ARG A 75 -5.86 -8.43 -6.09
N ASN A 76 -6.72 -9.43 -5.91
CA ASN A 76 -6.27 -10.74 -5.43
C ASN A 76 -5.25 -11.33 -6.41
N PRO A 77 -4.07 -11.75 -5.94
CA PRO A 77 -3.05 -12.33 -6.80
C PRO A 77 -3.40 -13.75 -7.28
N ASN A 78 -4.41 -14.39 -6.69
CA ASN A 78 -4.89 -15.69 -7.13
C ASN A 78 -5.85 -15.50 -8.32
N PRO A 79 -5.47 -15.90 -9.56
CA PRO A 79 -6.31 -15.69 -10.73
C PRO A 79 -7.61 -16.52 -10.69
N PHE A 80 -7.65 -17.59 -9.90
CA PHE A 80 -8.83 -18.46 -9.83
C PHE A 80 -10.02 -17.85 -9.08
N VAL A 81 -9.84 -16.77 -8.34
CA VAL A 81 -10.96 -16.06 -7.70
C VAL A 81 -11.87 -15.39 -8.73
N GLU A 82 -11.38 -15.10 -9.93
CA GLU A 82 -12.18 -14.55 -11.03
C GLU A 82 -13.20 -15.58 -11.58
N TYR A 83 -12.91 -16.86 -11.40
CA TYR A 83 -13.80 -17.95 -11.81
C TYR A 83 -14.82 -18.36 -10.75
N GLY A 84 -14.91 -17.65 -9.69
CA GLY A 84 -15.84 -17.48 -8.55
C GLY A 84 -16.84 -18.55 -8.16
N HIS A 85 -17.04 -19.58 -8.97
CA HIS A 85 -18.12 -20.56 -8.77
C HIS A 85 -17.80 -21.65 -7.74
N THR A 86 -16.57 -21.71 -7.25
CA THR A 86 -16.10 -22.78 -6.37
C THR A 86 -15.78 -22.34 -4.94
N MET A 87 -15.72 -21.04 -4.67
CA MET A 87 -15.39 -20.51 -3.36
C MET A 87 -16.64 -19.89 -2.73
N ARG A 88 -16.86 -20.15 -1.46
CA ARG A 88 -17.91 -19.47 -0.69
C ARG A 88 -17.52 -18.01 -0.51
N ASP A 89 -18.46 -17.09 -0.66
CA ASP A 89 -18.24 -15.64 -0.48
C ASP A 89 -17.65 -15.29 0.90
N SER A 90 -17.86 -16.15 1.89
CA SER A 90 -17.33 -16.01 3.25
C SER A 90 -15.92 -16.56 3.44
N ALA A 91 -15.29 -17.16 2.41
CA ALA A 91 -13.94 -17.69 2.56
C ALA A 91 -12.92 -16.54 2.66
N PRO A 92 -11.93 -16.62 3.57
CA PRO A 92 -10.98 -15.53 3.80
C PRO A 92 -10.19 -15.07 2.57
N TYR A 93 -10.11 -15.90 1.55
CA TYR A 93 -9.31 -15.66 0.34
C TYR A 93 -10.18 -15.56 -0.93
N SER A 94 -11.51 -15.43 -0.80
CA SER A 94 -12.45 -15.39 -1.93
C SER A 94 -12.63 -13.99 -2.53
N TRP A 95 -12.08 -12.94 -1.93
CA TRP A 95 -12.18 -11.59 -2.43
C TRP A 95 -11.46 -11.44 -3.77
N GLN A 96 -12.07 -10.73 -4.70
CA GLN A 96 -11.46 -10.37 -5.98
C GLN A 96 -10.68 -9.07 -5.86
N GLU A 97 -11.26 -8.09 -5.20
CA GLU A 97 -10.70 -6.78 -4.95
C GLU A 97 -10.96 -6.38 -3.49
N TYR A 98 -10.02 -5.67 -2.91
CA TYR A 98 -10.17 -5.14 -1.56
C TYR A 98 -9.70 -3.70 -1.49
N VAL A 99 -10.53 -2.83 -0.91
CA VAL A 99 -10.25 -1.39 -0.82
C VAL A 99 -9.93 -1.00 0.63
N TYR A 100 -8.76 -0.42 0.82
CA TYR A 100 -8.41 0.23 2.08
C TYR A 100 -8.62 1.73 1.97
N GLN A 101 -9.42 2.27 2.89
CA GLN A 101 -9.63 3.71 2.95
C GLN A 101 -8.42 4.41 3.58
N PRO A 102 -8.05 5.61 3.07
CA PRO A 102 -7.00 6.42 3.66
C PRO A 102 -7.37 6.84 5.09
N ILE A 103 -6.46 6.58 6.01
CA ILE A 103 -6.60 7.04 7.41
C ILE A 103 -5.28 7.70 7.80
N LYS A 104 -5.34 8.94 8.25
CA LYS A 104 -4.16 9.67 8.73
C LYS A 104 -3.38 8.85 9.77
N GLY A 105 -2.08 8.76 9.61
CA GLY A 105 -1.18 8.02 10.50
C GLY A 105 -1.10 6.51 10.22
N ARG A 106 -1.91 5.97 9.29
CA ARG A 106 -1.84 4.55 8.90
C ARG A 106 -0.68 4.30 7.97
N ILE A 107 0.00 3.18 8.20
CA ILE A 107 0.94 2.57 7.25
C ILE A 107 0.27 1.32 6.67
N LEU A 108 0.26 1.19 5.35
CA LEU A 108 -0.05 -0.06 4.65
C LEU A 108 1.24 -0.58 4.02
N MET A 109 1.50 -1.87 4.19
CA MET A 109 2.61 -2.56 3.55
C MET A 109 2.10 -3.81 2.85
N PHE A 110 2.68 -4.09 1.70
CA PHE A 110 2.27 -5.20 0.85
C PHE A 110 3.45 -5.67 -0.01
N PRO A 111 3.39 -6.93 -0.51
CA PRO A 111 4.40 -7.40 -1.46
C PRO A 111 4.40 -6.53 -2.71
N SER A 112 5.59 -6.16 -3.19
CA SER A 112 5.73 -5.25 -4.34
C SER A 112 5.06 -5.76 -5.62
N TYR A 113 4.91 -7.07 -5.77
CA TYR A 113 4.22 -7.69 -6.92
C TYR A 113 2.70 -7.56 -6.89
N LEU A 114 2.12 -7.17 -5.74
CA LEU A 114 0.66 -7.11 -5.59
C LEU A 114 0.09 -5.95 -6.40
N LYS A 115 -0.80 -6.27 -7.34
CA LYS A 115 -1.47 -5.28 -8.19
C LYS A 115 -2.38 -4.40 -7.36
N HIS A 116 -2.24 -3.10 -7.55
CA HIS A 116 -3.02 -2.11 -6.83
C HIS A 116 -3.23 -0.85 -7.65
N GLN A 117 -4.26 -0.09 -7.28
CA GLN A 117 -4.58 1.21 -7.87
C GLN A 117 -5.11 2.17 -6.82
N VAL A 118 -5.07 3.46 -7.12
CA VAL A 118 -5.72 4.49 -6.31
C VAL A 118 -7.01 4.91 -7.01
N LEU A 119 -8.12 4.76 -6.30
CA LEU A 119 -9.44 5.12 -6.77
C LEU A 119 -9.61 6.65 -6.82
N PRO A 120 -10.52 7.18 -7.65
CA PRO A 120 -10.75 8.61 -7.76
C PRO A 120 -11.09 9.25 -6.42
N SER A 121 -10.43 10.36 -6.12
CA SER A 121 -10.75 11.19 -4.98
C SER A 121 -11.96 12.08 -5.28
N LYS A 122 -12.80 12.29 -4.27
CA LYS A 122 -13.98 13.17 -4.37
C LYS A 122 -13.57 14.65 -4.25
N LYS A 123 -14.54 15.53 -4.48
CA LYS A 123 -14.38 16.96 -4.22
C LYS A 123 -13.94 17.20 -2.77
N ASP A 124 -13.12 18.22 -2.57
CA ASP A 124 -12.57 18.60 -1.26
C ASP A 124 -11.75 17.48 -0.59
N CYS A 125 -11.15 16.59 -1.38
CA CYS A 125 -10.27 15.57 -0.84
C CYS A 125 -9.01 16.19 -0.24
N ILE A 126 -8.56 15.59 0.87
CA ILE A 126 -7.24 15.79 1.45
C ILE A 126 -6.56 14.42 1.46
N ARG A 127 -5.50 14.26 0.67
CA ARG A 127 -4.70 13.05 0.65
C ARG A 127 -3.25 13.37 0.34
N THR A 128 -2.41 13.26 1.36
CA THR A 128 -0.95 13.36 1.22
C THR A 128 -0.34 12.07 1.73
N VAL A 129 0.48 11.44 0.93
CA VAL A 129 1.11 10.18 1.26
C VAL A 129 2.63 10.26 1.09
N ILE A 130 3.34 9.46 1.86
CA ILE A 130 4.71 9.03 1.57
C ILE A 130 4.60 7.60 1.09
N ALA A 131 4.89 7.36 -0.18
CA ALA A 131 5.00 6.03 -0.75
C ALA A 131 6.46 5.58 -0.73
N PHE A 132 6.68 4.28 -0.54
CA PHE A 132 8.04 3.74 -0.47
C PHE A 132 8.14 2.32 -1.01
N ASN A 133 9.34 1.99 -1.49
CA ASN A 133 9.75 0.63 -1.83
C ASN A 133 11.00 0.28 -1.03
N VAL A 134 11.05 -0.96 -0.56
CA VAL A 134 12.20 -1.55 0.15
C VAL A 134 12.87 -2.57 -0.78
N ARG A 135 14.17 -2.39 -0.99
CA ARG A 135 14.99 -3.25 -1.86
C ARG A 135 16.06 -3.98 -1.07
#